data_4dc84ab19fbf5ea77851f5458f3afe92
#
_entry.id   4dc84ab19fbf5ea77851f5458f3afe92
#
_cell.length_a   1.000
_cell.length_b   1.000
_cell.length_c   1.000
_cell.angle_alpha   90.00
_cell.angle_beta   90.00
_cell.angle_gamma   90.00
#
_symmetry.space_group_name_H-M   'P 1'
#
loop_
_entity.id
_entity.type
_entity.pdbx_description
1 polymer ?
#
loop_
_entity_poly.entity_id
_entity_poly.type
_entity_poly.pdbx_seq_one_letter_code
_entity_poly.pdbx_strand_id
1 'polypeptide(L)'
;DFVYAKNWSCPGVKDPAQYGQILSKDMSWTIDEEHMSWTNNGYFMHCLPVRRGLIVTDDVIESPNSLVIPEAANRETSAEVVIKRMLEAIQ
;
A
#
# COMPACT_ATOMS: atom_id res chain seq x y z
N ASP A 1 -13.15 -0.25 9.06
CA ASP A 1 -11.93 -1.06 8.98
C ASP A 1 -11.13 -0.70 7.74
N PHE A 2 -9.82 -0.97 7.79
CA PHE A 2 -8.92 -0.66 6.70
C PHE A 2 -8.13 -1.91 6.32
N VAL A 3 -7.93 -2.12 5.02
CA VAL A 3 -7.05 -3.14 4.49
C VAL A 3 -5.86 -2.43 3.84
N TYR A 4 -4.69 -2.55 4.43
CA TYR A 4 -3.47 -1.91 3.92
C TYR A 4 -2.58 -2.98 3.31
N ALA A 5 -2.41 -2.96 2.01
CA ALA A 5 -1.54 -3.90 1.31
C ALA A 5 -0.19 -3.26 1.01
N LYS A 6 0.81 -4.12 0.88
CA LYS A 6 2.18 -3.75 0.50
C LYS A 6 2.64 -4.67 -0.62
N ASN A 7 3.53 -4.17 -1.44
CA ASN A 7 4.23 -5.06 -2.36
C ASN A 7 5.06 -6.04 -1.53
N TRP A 8 4.96 -7.31 -1.86
CA TRP A 8 5.78 -8.30 -1.17
C TRP A 8 7.10 -8.52 -1.92
N SER A 9 8.12 -8.82 -1.17
CA SER A 9 9.43 -9.21 -1.67
C SER A 9 9.99 -10.26 -0.71
N CYS A 10 11.07 -10.91 -1.12
CA CYS A 10 11.70 -11.92 -0.27
C CYS A 10 12.85 -11.27 0.51
N PRO A 11 12.69 -11.01 1.82
CA PRO A 11 13.81 -10.56 2.64
C PRO A 11 14.83 -11.68 2.76
N GLY A 12 16.11 -11.35 2.76
CA GLY A 12 17.18 -12.35 2.85
C GLY A 12 17.67 -12.87 1.52
N VAL A 13 17.16 -12.36 0.40
CA VAL A 13 17.75 -12.63 -0.92
C VAL A 13 19.13 -12.01 -0.97
N LYS A 14 20.13 -12.82 -1.35
CA LYS A 14 21.52 -12.38 -1.37
C LYS A 14 21.95 -11.78 -2.70
N ASP A 15 21.23 -12.07 -3.78
CA ASP A 15 21.56 -11.58 -5.12
C ASP A 15 21.00 -10.16 -5.29
N PRO A 16 21.87 -9.14 -5.45
CA PRO A 16 21.39 -7.76 -5.64
C PRO A 16 20.45 -7.58 -6.84
N ALA A 17 20.56 -8.42 -7.87
CA ALA A 17 19.68 -8.36 -9.03
C ALA A 17 18.22 -8.71 -8.68
N GLN A 18 18.00 -9.39 -7.56
CA GLN A 18 16.67 -9.80 -7.10
C GLN A 18 16.08 -8.85 -6.07
N TYR A 19 16.82 -7.83 -5.67
CA TYR A 19 16.32 -6.84 -4.70
C TYR A 19 15.13 -6.08 -5.29
N GLY A 20 14.05 -6.02 -4.53
CA GLY A 20 12.83 -5.34 -4.95
C GLY A 20 12.01 -6.08 -6.01
N GLN A 21 12.46 -7.26 -6.43
CA GLN A 21 11.70 -8.08 -7.37
C GLN A 21 10.63 -8.89 -6.65
N ILE A 22 9.52 -9.13 -7.34
CA ILE A 22 8.52 -10.05 -6.83
C ILE A 22 8.93 -11.46 -7.24
N LEU A 23 9.42 -12.22 -6.26
CA LEU A 23 9.88 -13.59 -6.49
C LEU A 23 8.76 -14.61 -6.38
N SER A 24 7.65 -14.26 -5.72
CA SER A 24 6.47 -15.10 -5.62
C SER A 24 5.28 -14.42 -6.29
N LYS A 25 4.56 -15.16 -7.12
CA LYS A 25 3.33 -14.72 -7.76
C LYS A 25 2.14 -15.53 -7.25
N ASP A 26 2.14 -15.81 -5.95
CA ASP A 26 1.06 -16.52 -5.30
C ASP A 26 -0.19 -15.61 -5.25
N MET A 27 -1.11 -15.85 -6.17
CA MET A 27 -2.32 -15.04 -6.31
C MET A 27 -3.29 -15.20 -5.15
N SER A 28 -3.06 -16.16 -4.25
CA SER A 28 -3.91 -16.29 -3.05
C SER A 28 -3.75 -15.10 -2.09
N TRP A 29 -2.66 -14.36 -2.20
CA TRP A 29 -2.40 -13.15 -1.41
C TRP A 29 -2.92 -11.86 -2.07
N THR A 30 -3.40 -11.95 -3.32
CA THR A 30 -3.93 -10.80 -4.04
C THR A 30 -5.20 -10.30 -3.35
N ILE A 31 -5.27 -9.01 -3.06
CA ILE A 31 -6.49 -8.42 -2.51
C ILE A 31 -7.50 -8.23 -3.65
N ASP A 32 -8.63 -8.89 -3.53
CA ASP A 32 -9.71 -8.87 -4.51
C ASP A 32 -11.04 -8.56 -3.83
N GLU A 33 -12.11 -8.54 -4.59
CA GLU A 33 -13.44 -8.25 -4.04
C GLU A 33 -13.86 -9.27 -2.98
N GLU A 34 -13.48 -10.54 -3.15
CA GLU A 34 -13.79 -11.56 -2.16
C GLU A 34 -13.15 -11.23 -0.82
N HIS A 35 -11.85 -10.90 -0.81
CA HIS A 35 -11.16 -10.50 0.42
C HIS A 35 -11.80 -9.26 1.04
N MET A 36 -12.14 -8.27 0.23
CA MET A 36 -12.78 -7.05 0.73
C MET A 36 -14.18 -7.34 1.28
N SER A 37 -14.88 -8.33 0.75
CA SER A 37 -16.20 -8.72 1.24
C SER A 37 -16.18 -9.28 2.67
N TRP A 38 -15.02 -9.75 3.13
CA TRP A 38 -14.85 -10.22 4.51
C TRP A 38 -14.78 -9.09 5.52
N THR A 39 -14.59 -7.86 5.05
CA THR A 39 -14.55 -6.69 5.91
C THR A 39 -15.95 -6.09 6.06
N ASN A 40 -16.12 -5.25 7.06
CA ASN A 40 -17.36 -4.48 7.22
C ASN A 40 -17.27 -3.20 6.40
N ASN A 41 -17.43 -3.33 5.08
CA ASN A 41 -17.33 -2.23 4.12
C ASN A 41 -16.02 -1.44 4.28
N GLY A 42 -14.91 -2.17 4.38
CA GLY A 42 -13.60 -1.60 4.65
C GLY A 42 -13.03 -0.79 3.49
N TYR A 43 -12.07 0.06 3.82
CA TYR A 43 -11.35 0.86 2.85
C TYR A 43 -10.03 0.17 2.48
N PHE A 44 -9.66 0.28 1.20
CA PHE A 44 -8.40 -0.26 0.72
C PHE A 44 -7.33 0.84 0.65
N MET A 45 -6.13 0.52 1.12
CA MET A 45 -4.98 1.43 1.13
C MET A 45 -3.73 0.74 0.58
N HIS A 46 -2.88 1.51 -0.06
CA HIS A 46 -1.56 1.08 -0.52
C HIS A 46 -0.70 2.32 -0.75
N CYS A 47 0.56 2.26 -0.36
CA CYS A 47 1.45 3.41 -0.41
C CYS A 47 1.97 3.76 -1.82
N LEU A 48 1.59 3.00 -2.85
CA LEU A 48 2.04 3.19 -4.22
C LEU A 48 3.57 3.29 -4.37
N PRO A 49 4.18 2.91 -5.49
CA PRO A 49 3.50 2.29 -6.63
C PRO A 49 2.98 0.89 -6.32
N VAL A 50 1.90 0.47 -6.97
CA VAL A 50 1.26 -0.82 -6.77
C VAL A 50 1.34 -1.65 -8.05
N ARG A 51 1.49 -2.97 -7.89
CA ARG A 51 1.44 -3.90 -9.02
C ARG A 51 0.02 -4.43 -9.15
N ARG A 52 -0.73 -3.82 -10.05
CA ARG A 52 -2.12 -4.23 -10.33
C ARG A 52 -2.16 -5.65 -10.86
N GLY A 53 -3.18 -6.39 -10.48
CA GLY A 53 -3.36 -7.77 -10.90
C GLY A 53 -2.51 -8.77 -10.12
N LEU A 54 -1.63 -8.30 -9.25
CA LEU A 54 -0.83 -9.15 -8.38
C LEU A 54 -1.07 -8.83 -6.91
N ILE A 55 -0.85 -7.59 -6.51
CA ILE A 55 -1.07 -7.14 -5.13
C ILE A 55 -2.56 -6.90 -4.88
N VAL A 56 -3.24 -6.31 -5.84
CA VAL A 56 -4.65 -5.93 -5.76
C VAL A 56 -5.26 -6.01 -7.15
N THR A 57 -6.53 -6.39 -7.23
CA THR A 57 -7.27 -6.37 -8.50
C THR A 57 -7.70 -4.95 -8.86
N ASP A 58 -7.95 -4.72 -10.15
CA ASP A 58 -8.41 -3.42 -10.64
C ASP A 58 -9.74 -3.03 -10.00
N ASP A 59 -10.65 -3.98 -9.80
CA ASP A 59 -11.95 -3.73 -9.20
C ASP A 59 -11.83 -3.10 -7.82
N VAL A 60 -10.88 -3.57 -7.02
CA VAL A 60 -10.66 -3.07 -5.66
C VAL A 60 -9.99 -1.71 -5.68
N ILE A 61 -8.92 -1.55 -6.46
CA ILE A 61 -8.15 -0.29 -6.45
C ILE A 61 -8.95 0.87 -7.06
N GLU A 62 -9.86 0.58 -7.97
CA GLU A 62 -10.74 1.58 -8.59
C GLU A 62 -12.08 1.71 -7.87
N SER A 63 -12.31 0.99 -6.78
CA SER A 63 -13.58 1.03 -6.07
C SER A 63 -13.77 2.36 -5.32
N PRO A 64 -15.03 2.69 -4.98
CA PRO A 64 -15.29 3.88 -4.16
C PRO A 64 -14.63 3.85 -2.78
N ASN A 65 -14.28 2.66 -2.29
CA ASN A 65 -13.62 2.48 -1.00
C ASN A 65 -12.10 2.45 -1.11
N SER A 66 -11.53 2.71 -2.27
CA SER A 66 -10.08 2.81 -2.44
C SER A 66 -9.62 4.21 -2.00
N LEU A 67 -8.69 4.25 -1.04
CA LEU A 67 -8.12 5.50 -0.52
C LEU A 67 -6.69 5.74 -1.01
N VAL A 68 -6.25 5.05 -2.06
CA VAL A 68 -4.85 5.13 -2.51
C VAL A 68 -4.48 6.56 -2.97
N ILE A 69 -5.39 7.26 -3.62
CA ILE A 69 -5.11 8.63 -4.10
C ILE A 69 -5.12 9.64 -2.94
N PRO A 70 -6.15 9.67 -2.05
CA PRO A 70 -6.07 10.52 -0.85
C PRO A 70 -4.86 10.21 0.02
N GLU A 71 -4.49 8.95 0.16
CA GLU A 71 -3.30 8.55 0.92
C GLU A 71 -2.03 9.13 0.29
N ALA A 72 -1.86 9.00 -1.01
CA ALA A 72 -0.71 9.54 -1.73
C ALA A 72 -0.64 11.07 -1.62
N ALA A 73 -1.79 11.74 -1.75
CA ALA A 73 -1.87 13.20 -1.61
C ALA A 73 -1.53 13.66 -0.19
N ASN A 74 -1.95 12.90 0.81
CA ASN A 74 -1.71 13.26 2.21
C ASN A 74 -0.25 13.12 2.64
N ARG A 75 0.57 12.47 1.86
CA ARG A 75 2.00 12.31 2.13
C ARG A 75 2.69 13.66 2.29
N GLU A 76 2.37 14.62 1.44
CA GLU A 76 2.92 15.98 1.51
C GLU A 76 2.53 16.66 2.81
N THR A 77 1.25 16.65 3.16
CA THR A 77 0.75 17.24 4.39
C THR A 77 1.38 16.61 5.63
N SER A 78 1.48 15.28 5.64
CA SER A 78 2.10 14.56 6.76
C SER A 78 3.56 14.95 6.94
N ALA A 79 4.31 15.07 5.84
CA ALA A 79 5.72 15.49 5.89
C ALA A 79 5.86 16.91 6.42
N GLU A 80 5.00 17.83 5.99
CA GLU A 80 5.00 19.20 6.48
C GLU A 80 4.78 19.28 7.99
N VAL A 81 3.82 18.51 8.50
CA VAL A 81 3.52 18.48 9.93
C VAL A 81 4.72 17.97 10.72
N VAL A 82 5.36 16.89 10.26
CA VAL A 82 6.54 16.32 10.92
C VAL A 82 7.67 17.34 10.94
N ILE A 83 7.98 17.98 9.82
CA ILE A 83 9.03 18.97 9.71
C ILE A 83 8.75 20.15 10.64
N LYS A 84 7.51 20.64 10.65
CA LYS A 84 7.11 21.73 11.53
C LYS A 84 7.35 21.38 12.99
N ARG A 85 6.95 20.18 13.43
CA ARG A 85 7.15 19.71 14.79
C ARG A 85 8.64 19.62 15.15
N MET A 86 9.45 19.14 14.22
CA MET A 86 10.90 19.05 14.44
C MET A 86 11.53 20.43 14.60
N LEU A 87 11.13 21.39 13.76
CA LEU A 87 11.64 22.77 13.86
C LEU A 87 11.21 23.44 15.17
N GLU A 88 9.98 23.22 15.61
CA GLU A 88 9.50 23.74 16.90
C GLU A 88 10.30 23.17 18.07
N ALA A 89 10.72 21.91 17.98
CA ALA A 89 11.44 21.23 19.06
C ALA A 89 12.86 21.74 19.26
N ILE A 90 13.48 22.38 18.26
CA ILE A 90 14.84 22.88 18.33
C ILE A 90 14.93 24.38 18.59
N GLN A 91 13.81 25.06 18.81
CA GLN A 91 13.76 26.48 19.14
C GLN A 91 13.85 26.72 20.63
#